data_6f4af3f1122879807ff847e340df7e33
#
_entry.id   6f4af3f1122879807ff847e340df7e33
#
_cell.length_a   1.000
_cell.length_b   1.000
_cell.length_c   1.000
_cell.angle_alpha   90.00
_cell.angle_beta   90.00
_cell.angle_gamma   90.00
#
_symmetry.space_group_name_H-M   'P 1'
#
loop_
_entity.id
_entity.type
_entity.pdbx_description
1 polymer ?
#
loop_
_entity_poly.entity_id
_entity_poly.type
_entity_poly.pdbx_seq_one_letter_code
_entity_poly.pdbx_strand_id
1 'polypeptide(L)'
;MKFLRNQFLLDIFVAVKHLLYLPYVFGDEQLFQQNSELNPKSYNNVADMLISAKDSLIGFSSKYQKQIEIQDTNVYFLNGICTNKNVWLLNAKHIESIFDFNVQPLHNKTKGVIPDLLECIFGRTFDLLNYETFCLYYTVLESLKLKKKTIVIAHSQGGIIIAQIVKQLIKQNIDLSLLEVYTFASASDEMPLGNYHCEHFANTKDYVARIGVLEYKDNFYGNIFIGEHKGHLLNIHYLNNFKRNSYSNIHNSKLLSYKKPTV
;
A
#
# COMPACT_ATOMS: atom_id res chain seq x y z
N MET A 1 28.80 -6.52 2.58
CA MET A 1 28.57 -7.35 1.38
C MET A 1 28.01 -8.75 1.66
N LYS A 2 28.57 -9.59 2.56
CA LYS A 2 27.98 -10.93 2.88
C LYS A 2 26.54 -10.86 3.41
N PHE A 3 26.22 -9.92 4.29
CA PHE A 3 24.88 -9.75 4.87
C PHE A 3 23.82 -9.41 3.80
N LEU A 4 24.10 -8.43 2.94
CA LEU A 4 23.21 -8.03 1.84
C LEU A 4 22.97 -9.17 0.83
N ARG A 5 23.99 -9.98 0.54
CA ARG A 5 23.86 -11.16 -0.32
C ARG A 5 22.95 -12.22 0.30
N ASN A 6 23.04 -12.42 1.62
CA ASN A 6 22.20 -13.39 2.32
C ASN A 6 20.72 -12.94 2.36
N GLN A 7 20.46 -11.64 2.57
CA GLN A 7 19.10 -11.11 2.53
C GLN A 7 18.46 -11.26 1.14
N PHE A 8 19.18 -10.90 0.10
CA PHE A 8 18.74 -11.07 -1.29
C PHE A 8 18.39 -12.54 -1.64
N LEU A 9 19.24 -13.49 -1.21
CA LEU A 9 18.97 -14.92 -1.41
C LEU A 9 17.76 -15.38 -0.62
N LEU A 10 17.53 -14.84 0.58
CA LEU A 10 16.34 -15.11 1.37
C LEU A 10 15.08 -14.59 0.67
N ASP A 11 15.10 -13.38 0.13
CA ASP A 11 13.97 -12.80 -0.60
C ASP A 11 13.61 -13.64 -1.83
N ILE A 12 14.60 -14.12 -2.58
CA ILE A 12 14.38 -15.05 -3.70
C ILE A 12 13.75 -16.36 -3.20
N PHE A 13 14.30 -16.92 -2.13
CA PHE A 13 13.79 -18.17 -1.56
C PHE A 13 12.32 -18.02 -1.12
N VAL A 14 11.98 -16.94 -0.43
CA VAL A 14 10.61 -16.63 0.00
C VAL A 14 9.67 -16.45 -1.20
N ALA A 15 10.12 -15.73 -2.24
CA ALA A 15 9.34 -15.57 -3.46
C ALA A 15 9.04 -16.91 -4.13
N VAL A 16 10.03 -17.81 -4.24
CA VAL A 16 9.85 -19.16 -4.81
C VAL A 16 8.96 -20.04 -3.91
N LYS A 17 9.16 -20.00 -2.60
CA LYS A 17 8.34 -20.75 -1.62
C LYS A 17 6.84 -20.49 -1.79
N HIS A 18 6.48 -19.26 -2.12
CA HIS A 18 5.08 -18.86 -2.26
C HIS A 18 4.56 -18.82 -3.71
N LEU A 19 5.34 -19.27 -4.69
CA LEU A 19 5.01 -19.16 -6.13
C LEU A 19 3.64 -19.76 -6.49
N LEU A 20 3.18 -20.79 -5.78
CA LEU A 20 1.87 -21.41 -5.97
C LEU A 20 0.69 -20.45 -5.74
N TYR A 21 0.91 -19.33 -5.04
CA TYR A 21 -0.10 -18.32 -4.80
C TYR A 21 -0.13 -17.23 -5.89
N LEU A 22 0.84 -17.18 -6.78
CA LEU A 22 0.91 -16.19 -7.85
C LEU A 22 -0.36 -16.14 -8.73
N PRO A 23 -0.97 -17.28 -9.13
CA PRO A 23 -2.23 -17.25 -9.89
C PRO A 23 -3.39 -16.58 -9.15
N TYR A 24 -3.36 -16.54 -7.82
CA TYR A 24 -4.42 -15.92 -7.01
C TYR A 24 -4.30 -14.40 -6.87
N VAL A 25 -3.28 -13.75 -7.46
CA VAL A 25 -3.11 -12.28 -7.45
C VAL A 25 -4.35 -11.58 -8.02
N PHE A 26 -4.93 -12.13 -9.07
CA PHE A 26 -6.14 -11.57 -9.67
C PHE A 26 -7.43 -12.03 -8.98
N GLY A 27 -7.36 -12.92 -7.99
CA GLY A 27 -8.54 -13.48 -7.34
C GLY A 27 -9.31 -14.43 -8.25
N ASP A 28 -10.63 -14.39 -8.14
CA ASP A 28 -11.56 -15.14 -8.97
C ASP A 28 -12.73 -14.25 -9.47
N GLU A 29 -13.98 -14.59 -9.20
CA GLU A 29 -15.19 -14.03 -9.83
C GLU A 29 -15.44 -12.51 -9.67
N GLN A 30 -14.64 -11.78 -8.89
CA GLN A 30 -14.91 -10.36 -8.58
C GLN A 30 -14.19 -9.35 -9.48
N LEU A 31 -13.40 -9.81 -10.44
CA LEU A 31 -12.52 -8.94 -11.25
C LEU A 31 -13.23 -7.81 -11.98
N PHE A 32 -14.47 -8.00 -12.37
CA PHE A 32 -15.27 -7.02 -13.13
C PHE A 32 -16.39 -6.38 -12.30
N GLN A 33 -16.36 -6.50 -10.98
CA GLN A 33 -17.32 -5.79 -10.12
C GLN A 33 -17.11 -4.28 -10.17
N GLN A 34 -18.15 -3.55 -9.74
CA GLN A 34 -18.08 -2.09 -9.63
C GLN A 34 -16.88 -1.68 -8.76
N ASN A 35 -16.17 -0.63 -9.18
CA ASN A 35 -14.94 -0.11 -8.57
C ASN A 35 -13.71 -1.03 -8.69
N SER A 36 -13.77 -2.13 -9.42
CA SER A 36 -12.58 -2.92 -9.72
C SER A 36 -11.62 -2.15 -10.62
N GLU A 37 -10.34 -2.30 -10.36
CA GLU A 37 -9.24 -1.76 -11.16
C GLU A 37 -9.20 -2.36 -12.58
N LEU A 38 -9.84 -3.53 -12.79
CA LEU A 38 -9.93 -4.22 -14.07
C LEU A 38 -11.29 -4.06 -14.76
N ASN A 39 -12.27 -3.39 -14.14
CA ASN A 39 -13.58 -3.20 -14.75
C ASN A 39 -13.58 -2.01 -15.72
N PRO A 40 -13.89 -2.21 -17.02
CA PRO A 40 -14.02 -1.12 -17.98
C PRO A 40 -14.95 0.01 -17.53
N LYS A 41 -16.01 -0.32 -16.82
CA LYS A 41 -17.00 0.65 -16.29
C LYS A 41 -16.46 1.53 -15.17
N SER A 42 -15.32 1.18 -14.58
CA SER A 42 -14.63 2.00 -13.58
C SER A 42 -13.85 3.18 -14.20
N TYR A 43 -13.74 3.20 -15.52
CA TYR A 43 -13.07 4.24 -16.32
C TYR A 43 -14.09 5.03 -17.13
N ASN A 44 -13.70 6.21 -17.62
CA ASN A 44 -14.59 7.04 -18.43
C ASN A 44 -15.00 6.34 -19.75
N ASN A 45 -14.07 5.54 -20.29
CA ASN A 45 -14.29 4.74 -21.50
C ASN A 45 -13.29 3.57 -21.56
N VAL A 46 -13.50 2.64 -22.49
CA VAL A 46 -12.64 1.45 -22.67
C VAL A 46 -11.21 1.84 -23.10
N ALA A 47 -11.07 2.92 -23.87
CA ALA A 47 -9.75 3.39 -24.31
C ALA A 47 -8.91 3.85 -23.09
N ASP A 48 -9.50 4.58 -22.14
CA ASP A 48 -8.83 4.98 -20.90
C ASP A 48 -8.37 3.77 -20.09
N MET A 49 -9.17 2.71 -20.04
CA MET A 49 -8.79 1.45 -19.37
C MET A 49 -7.60 0.80 -20.08
N LEU A 50 -7.63 0.68 -21.42
CA LEU A 50 -6.55 0.06 -22.18
C LEU A 50 -5.25 0.88 -22.09
N ILE A 51 -5.33 2.21 -22.13
CA ILE A 51 -4.19 3.10 -21.90
C ILE A 51 -3.66 2.88 -20.48
N SER A 52 -4.54 2.84 -19.50
CA SER A 52 -4.15 2.59 -18.11
C SER A 52 -3.46 1.24 -17.91
N ALA A 53 -3.97 0.18 -18.50
CA ALA A 53 -3.34 -1.14 -18.46
C ALA A 53 -1.95 -1.13 -19.13
N LYS A 54 -1.83 -0.51 -20.31
CA LYS A 54 -0.56 -0.33 -21.02
C LYS A 54 0.45 0.45 -20.16
N ASP A 55 0.05 1.60 -19.63
CA ASP A 55 0.92 2.46 -18.84
C ASP A 55 1.38 1.80 -17.54
N SER A 56 0.50 1.00 -16.93
CA SER A 56 0.84 0.19 -15.74
C SER A 56 1.87 -0.89 -16.06
N LEU A 57 1.77 -1.53 -17.23
CA LEU A 57 2.68 -2.61 -17.64
C LEU A 57 4.05 -2.10 -18.12
N ILE A 58 4.08 -0.97 -18.84
CA ILE A 58 5.27 -0.48 -19.56
C ILE A 58 5.93 0.71 -18.81
N GLY A 59 5.23 1.34 -17.87
CA GLY A 59 5.79 2.41 -17.04
C GLY A 59 5.74 3.82 -17.65
N PHE A 60 4.87 4.10 -18.62
CA PHE A 60 4.68 5.43 -19.21
C PHE A 60 3.66 6.30 -18.46
N SER A 61 3.76 6.37 -17.14
CA SER A 61 2.83 7.19 -16.36
C SER A 61 3.31 8.65 -16.25
N SER A 62 2.45 9.61 -16.58
CA SER A 62 2.69 11.02 -16.27
C SER A 62 2.68 11.24 -14.74
N LYS A 63 3.58 12.09 -14.25
CA LYS A 63 3.54 12.50 -12.83
C LYS A 63 2.20 13.15 -12.52
N TYR A 64 1.52 12.65 -11.49
CA TYR A 64 0.40 13.35 -10.89
C TYR A 64 0.91 14.03 -9.62
N GLN A 65 1.24 15.29 -9.75
CA GLN A 65 1.56 16.17 -8.61
C GLN A 65 0.54 17.30 -8.61
N LYS A 66 -0.30 17.30 -7.60
CA LYS A 66 -1.05 18.48 -7.15
C LYS A 66 -0.28 19.06 -5.97
N GLN A 67 -0.34 20.37 -5.80
CA GLN A 67 0.23 21.01 -4.61
C GLN A 67 -0.41 20.38 -3.37
N ILE A 68 0.42 19.88 -2.45
CA ILE A 68 -0.03 19.31 -1.18
C ILE A 68 -0.18 20.46 -0.20
N GLU A 69 -1.38 20.62 0.33
CA GLU A 69 -1.66 21.58 1.41
C GLU A 69 -1.75 20.81 2.73
N ILE A 70 -0.96 21.22 3.72
CA ILE A 70 -1.01 20.61 5.04
C ILE A 70 -2.24 21.12 5.78
N GLN A 71 -3.13 20.17 6.12
CA GLN A 71 -4.39 20.38 6.83
C GLN A 71 -4.25 19.91 8.29
N ASP A 72 -5.30 20.06 9.10
CA ASP A 72 -5.31 19.55 10.47
C ASP A 72 -5.24 18.02 10.54
N THR A 73 -5.87 17.35 9.58
CA THR A 73 -5.70 15.91 9.33
C THR A 73 -5.29 15.69 7.88
N ASN A 74 -4.13 15.08 7.69
CA ASN A 74 -3.58 14.78 6.39
C ASN A 74 -3.72 13.29 6.12
N VAL A 75 -4.34 12.93 5.00
CA VAL A 75 -4.48 11.53 4.58
C VAL A 75 -3.77 11.31 3.26
N TYR A 76 -2.77 10.43 3.25
CA TYR A 76 -1.98 10.08 2.07
C TYR A 76 -2.24 8.64 1.66
N PHE A 77 -2.35 8.39 0.36
CA PHE A 77 -2.45 7.05 -0.19
C PHE A 77 -1.20 6.71 -1.01
N LEU A 78 -0.52 5.63 -0.60
CA LEU A 78 0.64 5.05 -1.26
C LEU A 78 0.25 3.79 -2.02
N ASN A 79 0.33 3.88 -3.33
CA ASN A 79 0.04 2.76 -4.21
C ASN A 79 1.19 1.73 -4.30
N GLY A 80 0.84 0.54 -4.80
CA GLY A 80 1.77 -0.49 -5.19
C GLY A 80 2.36 -0.29 -6.58
N ILE A 81 3.05 -1.32 -7.07
CA ILE A 81 3.53 -1.42 -8.46
C ILE A 81 2.36 -1.42 -9.45
N CYS A 82 2.65 -1.18 -10.71
CA CYS A 82 1.67 -1.22 -11.80
C CYS A 82 0.47 -0.28 -11.61
N THR A 83 0.59 0.75 -10.78
CA THR A 83 -0.48 1.71 -10.52
C THR A 83 -0.18 3.00 -11.25
N ASN A 84 -0.82 3.22 -12.40
CA ASN A 84 -0.75 4.51 -13.08
C ASN A 84 -1.68 5.53 -12.43
N LYS A 85 -1.66 6.78 -12.95
CA LYS A 85 -2.49 7.87 -12.41
C LYS A 85 -3.98 7.54 -12.33
N ASN A 86 -4.55 6.89 -13.36
CA ASN A 86 -5.99 6.62 -13.41
C ASN A 86 -6.40 5.56 -12.38
N VAL A 87 -5.58 4.49 -12.24
CA VAL A 87 -5.77 3.46 -11.22
C VAL A 87 -5.60 4.06 -9.82
N TRP A 88 -4.60 4.94 -9.64
CA TRP A 88 -4.42 5.64 -8.37
C TRP A 88 -5.65 6.48 -8.00
N LEU A 89 -6.18 7.27 -8.95
CA LEU A 89 -7.40 8.06 -8.74
C LEU A 89 -8.62 7.19 -8.41
N LEU A 90 -8.76 6.05 -9.07
CA LEU A 90 -9.82 5.08 -8.81
C LEU A 90 -9.72 4.54 -7.38
N ASN A 91 -8.51 4.15 -6.95
CA ASN A 91 -8.26 3.65 -5.60
C ASN A 91 -8.51 4.73 -4.54
N ALA A 92 -8.01 5.95 -4.75
CA ALA A 92 -8.23 7.08 -3.84
C ALA A 92 -9.73 7.38 -3.66
N LYS A 93 -10.48 7.48 -4.77
CA LYS A 93 -11.95 7.67 -4.73
C LYS A 93 -12.66 6.53 -3.99
N HIS A 94 -12.19 5.29 -4.14
CA HIS A 94 -12.79 4.16 -3.43
C HIS A 94 -12.49 4.20 -1.93
N ILE A 95 -11.27 4.58 -1.53
CA ILE A 95 -10.93 4.87 -0.13
C ILE A 95 -11.86 5.94 0.44
N GLU A 96 -12.02 7.08 -0.24
CA GLU A 96 -12.92 8.17 0.15
C GLU A 96 -14.40 7.76 0.19
N SER A 97 -14.80 6.77 -0.59
CA SER A 97 -16.19 6.25 -0.57
C SER A 97 -16.48 5.41 0.67
N ILE A 98 -15.46 4.80 1.28
CA ILE A 98 -15.60 3.93 2.45
C ILE A 98 -15.34 4.69 3.73
N PHE A 99 -14.32 5.55 3.73
CA PHE A 99 -13.86 6.29 4.90
C PHE A 99 -14.19 7.78 4.77
N ASP A 100 -14.36 8.45 5.91
CA ASP A 100 -14.50 9.90 5.93
C ASP A 100 -13.12 10.57 5.81
N PHE A 101 -12.50 10.38 4.68
CA PHE A 101 -11.17 10.88 4.34
C PHE A 101 -11.20 11.80 3.13
N ASN A 102 -10.30 12.78 3.13
CA ASN A 102 -9.89 13.55 1.96
C ASN A 102 -8.47 13.12 1.59
N VAL A 103 -8.36 12.25 0.59
CA VAL A 103 -7.08 11.64 0.21
C VAL A 103 -6.26 12.63 -0.62
N GLN A 104 -5.13 13.03 -0.08
CA GLN A 104 -4.23 13.94 -0.78
C GLN A 104 -3.40 13.19 -1.84
N PRO A 105 -3.16 13.82 -3.01
CA PRO A 105 -2.53 13.20 -4.14
C PRO A 105 -1.02 12.99 -3.94
N LEU A 106 -0.65 11.77 -3.64
CA LEU A 106 0.74 11.34 -3.50
C LEU A 106 0.95 10.03 -4.26
N HIS A 107 1.16 10.15 -5.56
CA HIS A 107 1.25 9.02 -6.47
C HIS A 107 2.70 8.53 -6.60
N ASN A 108 2.94 7.24 -6.23
CA ASN A 108 4.19 6.55 -6.54
C ASN A 108 4.14 6.10 -8.02
N LYS A 109 5.02 6.68 -8.83
CA LYS A 109 5.02 6.45 -10.29
C LYS A 109 5.49 5.04 -10.61
N THR A 110 4.71 4.28 -11.40
CA THR A 110 5.14 2.99 -11.93
C THR A 110 6.21 3.17 -13.03
N LYS A 111 7.22 2.31 -13.01
CA LYS A 111 8.24 2.17 -14.05
C LYS A 111 7.98 0.94 -14.94
N GLY A 112 6.86 0.24 -14.69
CA GLY A 112 6.47 -1.01 -15.32
C GLY A 112 6.71 -2.22 -14.42
N VAL A 113 6.07 -3.35 -14.75
CA VAL A 113 6.02 -4.55 -13.90
C VAL A 113 7.41 -5.05 -13.52
N ILE A 114 8.32 -5.20 -14.48
CA ILE A 114 9.66 -5.80 -14.23
C ILE A 114 10.54 -4.86 -13.41
N PRO A 115 10.73 -3.57 -13.78
CA PRO A 115 11.51 -2.64 -12.95
C PRO A 115 10.93 -2.47 -11.54
N ASP A 116 9.59 -2.36 -11.41
CA ASP A 116 8.94 -2.19 -10.12
C ASP A 116 9.09 -3.43 -9.22
N LEU A 117 9.02 -4.65 -9.80
CA LEU A 117 9.26 -5.89 -9.06
C LEU A 117 10.71 -5.98 -8.57
N LEU A 118 11.67 -5.62 -9.43
CA LEU A 118 13.08 -5.55 -9.04
C LEU A 118 13.29 -4.49 -7.94
N GLU A 119 12.65 -3.32 -8.05
CA GLU A 119 12.71 -2.28 -7.02
C GLU A 119 12.13 -2.75 -5.69
N CYS A 120 11.06 -3.59 -5.67
CA CYS A 120 10.56 -4.21 -4.45
C CYS A 120 11.62 -5.09 -3.78
N ILE A 121 12.30 -5.95 -4.56
CA ILE A 121 13.36 -6.84 -4.06
C ILE A 121 14.57 -6.02 -3.58
N PHE A 122 15.05 -5.08 -4.41
CA PHE A 122 16.18 -4.22 -4.05
C PHE A 122 15.84 -3.22 -2.95
N GLY A 123 14.59 -2.71 -2.93
CA GLY A 123 14.11 -1.78 -1.90
C GLY A 123 14.18 -2.38 -0.51
N ARG A 124 13.82 -3.66 -0.34
CA ARG A 124 14.00 -4.39 0.92
C ARG A 124 15.47 -4.55 1.29
N THR A 125 16.29 -5.02 0.30
CA THR A 125 17.70 -5.37 0.55
C THR A 125 18.60 -4.15 0.80
N PHE A 126 18.31 -2.99 0.17
CA PHE A 126 19.23 -1.85 0.15
C PHE A 126 18.69 -0.59 0.84
N ASP A 127 17.47 -0.59 1.38
CA ASP A 127 16.84 0.62 1.96
C ASP A 127 16.90 1.83 0.97
N LEU A 128 16.72 1.58 -0.33
CA LEU A 128 16.87 2.60 -1.36
C LEU A 128 15.66 3.54 -1.37
N LEU A 129 15.88 4.78 -0.96
CA LEU A 129 14.90 5.85 -1.10
C LEU A 129 14.92 6.37 -2.54
N ASN A 130 13.86 6.15 -3.30
CA ASN A 130 13.67 6.81 -4.59
C ASN A 130 13.13 8.25 -4.40
N TYR A 131 13.04 9.03 -5.49
CA TYR A 131 12.60 10.42 -5.43
C TYR A 131 11.16 10.56 -4.86
N GLU A 132 10.27 9.66 -5.20
CA GLU A 132 8.88 9.64 -4.74
C GLU A 132 8.80 9.35 -3.24
N THR A 133 9.57 8.38 -2.74
CA THR A 133 9.74 8.09 -1.32
C THR A 133 10.30 9.31 -0.57
N PHE A 134 11.25 10.01 -1.18
CA PHE A 134 11.80 11.23 -0.60
C PHE A 134 10.75 12.34 -0.48
N CYS A 135 9.96 12.60 -1.52
CA CYS A 135 8.89 13.59 -1.46
C CYS A 135 7.86 13.26 -0.35
N LEU A 136 7.44 11.98 -0.25
CA LEU A 136 6.54 11.56 0.80
C LEU A 136 7.17 11.72 2.19
N TYR A 137 8.42 11.29 2.35
CA TYR A 137 9.14 11.45 3.61
C TYR A 137 9.09 12.90 4.12
N TYR A 138 9.41 13.88 3.26
CA TYR A 138 9.35 15.30 3.65
C TYR A 138 7.93 15.78 3.94
N THR A 139 6.94 15.31 3.20
CA THR A 139 5.54 15.67 3.42
C THR A 139 5.06 15.14 4.78
N VAL A 140 5.35 13.90 5.13
CA VAL A 140 5.01 13.32 6.43
C VAL A 140 5.78 14.02 7.56
N LEU A 141 7.10 14.24 7.36
CA LEU A 141 7.95 14.93 8.32
C LEU A 141 7.43 16.34 8.65
N GLU A 142 7.07 17.11 7.61
CA GLU A 142 6.57 18.47 7.77
C GLU A 142 5.22 18.47 8.50
N SER A 143 4.30 17.58 8.13
CA SER A 143 3.00 17.43 8.82
C SER A 143 3.19 17.13 10.29
N LEU A 144 4.09 16.20 10.65
CA LEU A 144 4.37 15.86 12.05
C LEU A 144 5.07 16.98 12.80
N LYS A 145 6.01 17.70 12.19
CA LYS A 145 6.66 18.88 12.79
C LYS A 145 5.67 20.00 13.10
N LEU A 146 4.67 20.18 12.24
CA LEU A 146 3.57 21.12 12.44
C LEU A 146 2.50 20.59 13.41
N LYS A 147 2.75 19.44 14.06
CA LYS A 147 1.81 18.80 15.00
C LYS A 147 0.45 18.52 14.39
N LYS A 148 0.42 18.12 13.11
CA LYS A 148 -0.77 17.74 12.38
C LYS A 148 -0.95 16.23 12.37
N LYS A 149 -2.20 15.78 12.55
CA LYS A 149 -2.53 14.36 12.42
C LYS A 149 -2.22 13.88 11.00
N THR A 150 -1.52 12.76 10.89
CA THR A 150 -1.06 12.21 9.60
C THR A 150 -1.46 10.75 9.49
N ILE A 151 -2.27 10.44 8.50
CA ILE A 151 -2.75 9.09 8.20
C ILE A 151 -2.14 8.66 6.87
N VAL A 152 -1.51 7.50 6.85
CA VAL A 152 -0.96 6.92 5.62
C VAL A 152 -1.64 5.58 5.36
N ILE A 153 -2.33 5.48 4.22
CA ILE A 153 -2.85 4.22 3.70
C ILE A 153 -1.88 3.72 2.64
N ALA A 154 -1.39 2.51 2.77
CA ALA A 154 -0.39 1.95 1.87
C ALA A 154 -0.83 0.59 1.31
N HIS A 155 -0.57 0.35 0.04
CA HIS A 155 -0.89 -0.92 -0.62
C HIS A 155 0.35 -1.52 -1.28
N SER A 156 0.57 -2.82 -1.08
CA SER A 156 1.61 -3.57 -1.79
C SER A 156 3.03 -3.00 -1.54
N GLN A 157 3.74 -2.56 -2.57
CA GLN A 157 5.05 -1.86 -2.48
C GLN A 157 4.96 -0.60 -1.59
N GLY A 158 3.80 0.07 -1.54
CA GLY A 158 3.59 1.19 -0.64
C GLY A 158 3.89 0.84 0.83
N GLY A 159 3.72 -0.43 1.22
CA GLY A 159 4.11 -0.93 2.53
C GLY A 159 5.62 -0.89 2.78
N ILE A 160 6.45 -1.20 1.78
CA ILE A 160 7.91 -1.06 1.85
C ILE A 160 8.29 0.41 2.03
N ILE A 161 7.69 1.27 1.22
CA ILE A 161 7.97 2.71 1.23
C ILE A 161 7.67 3.31 2.60
N ILE A 162 6.48 3.03 3.17
CA ILE A 162 6.13 3.60 4.49
C ILE A 162 6.99 3.02 5.61
N ALA A 163 7.38 1.75 5.55
CA ALA A 163 8.28 1.16 6.54
C ALA A 163 9.65 1.87 6.54
N GLN A 164 10.21 2.16 5.37
CA GLN A 164 11.45 2.92 5.22
C GLN A 164 11.32 4.35 5.74
N ILE A 165 10.20 5.02 5.46
CA ILE A 165 9.93 6.38 5.96
C ILE A 165 9.87 6.39 7.49
N VAL A 166 9.12 5.48 8.08
CA VAL A 166 9.00 5.37 9.55
C VAL A 166 10.38 5.10 10.16
N LYS A 167 11.17 4.20 9.57
CA LYS A 167 12.54 3.90 10.01
C LYS A 167 13.45 5.14 10.01
N GLN A 168 13.34 5.99 8.99
CA GLN A 168 14.10 7.25 8.92
C GLN A 168 13.60 8.29 9.92
N LEU A 169 12.29 8.42 10.12
CA LEU A 169 11.72 9.33 11.12
C LEU A 169 12.14 8.94 12.53
N ILE A 170 12.15 7.64 12.86
CA ILE A 170 12.65 7.11 14.15
C ILE A 170 14.13 7.43 14.34
N LYS A 171 14.97 7.18 13.32
CA LYS A 171 16.41 7.50 13.37
C LYS A 171 16.69 8.98 13.64
N GLN A 172 15.77 9.85 13.25
CA GLN A 172 15.86 11.30 13.49
C GLN A 172 15.16 11.76 14.78
N ASN A 173 14.69 10.82 15.60
CA ASN A 173 13.96 11.09 16.85
C ASN A 173 12.73 11.99 16.65
N ILE A 174 12.01 11.84 15.54
CA ILE A 174 10.76 12.55 15.28
C ILE A 174 9.63 11.93 16.14
N ASP A 175 8.85 12.79 16.77
CA ASP A 175 7.65 12.38 17.50
C ASP A 175 6.59 11.86 16.51
N LEU A 176 6.27 10.56 16.60
CA LEU A 176 5.32 9.88 15.73
C LEU A 176 3.92 9.73 16.34
N SER A 177 3.64 10.31 17.51
CA SER A 177 2.37 10.11 18.23
C SER A 177 1.12 10.51 17.43
N LEU A 178 1.27 11.36 16.42
CA LEU A 178 0.21 11.80 15.50
C LEU A 178 0.20 11.05 14.16
N LEU A 179 1.06 10.03 14.00
CA LEU A 179 1.09 9.18 12.80
C LEU A 179 0.21 7.95 12.97
N GLU A 180 -0.59 7.68 11.95
CA GLU A 180 -1.34 6.43 11.81
C GLU A 180 -0.99 5.79 10.46
N VAL A 181 -0.64 4.51 10.47
CA VAL A 181 -0.28 3.74 9.26
C VAL A 181 -1.23 2.56 9.11
N TYR A 182 -1.85 2.46 7.94
CA TYR A 182 -2.71 1.34 7.57
C TYR A 182 -2.19 0.70 6.29
N THR A 183 -1.77 -0.56 6.33
CA THR A 183 -1.27 -1.24 5.14
C THR A 183 -2.22 -2.33 4.67
N PHE A 184 -2.41 -2.43 3.37
CA PHE A 184 -3.14 -3.50 2.70
C PHE A 184 -2.18 -4.28 1.81
N ALA A 185 -2.10 -5.60 1.97
CA ALA A 185 -1.18 -6.46 1.20
C ALA A 185 0.29 -6.01 1.27
N SER A 186 0.77 -5.57 2.42
CA SER A 186 2.15 -5.05 2.52
C SER A 186 3.17 -6.04 1.98
N ALA A 187 3.99 -5.56 1.03
CA ALA A 187 5.12 -6.29 0.49
C ALA A 187 6.39 -6.16 1.35
N SER A 188 6.35 -5.39 2.44
CA SER A 188 7.48 -5.21 3.35
C SER A 188 7.81 -6.48 4.13
N ASP A 189 9.06 -6.60 4.55
CA ASP A 189 9.58 -7.63 5.47
C ASP A 189 9.64 -7.14 6.92
N GLU A 190 9.41 -5.85 7.15
CA GLU A 190 9.36 -5.24 8.49
C GLU A 190 8.38 -4.07 8.56
N MET A 191 7.95 -3.75 9.79
CA MET A 191 7.39 -2.46 10.16
C MET A 191 8.00 -2.06 11.49
N PRO A 192 8.78 -0.96 11.55
CA PRO A 192 9.57 -0.61 12.74
C PRO A 192 8.73 -0.31 13.98
N LEU A 193 9.18 -0.77 15.13
CA LEU A 193 8.59 -0.43 16.43
C LEU A 193 8.74 1.08 16.71
N GLY A 194 7.67 1.73 17.15
CA GLY A 194 7.70 3.16 17.46
C GLY A 194 6.45 3.65 18.18
N ASN A 195 6.42 4.94 18.54
CA ASN A 195 5.26 5.56 19.19
C ASN A 195 4.28 6.10 18.13
N TYR A 196 3.64 5.23 17.37
CA TYR A 196 2.62 5.56 16.37
C TYR A 196 1.58 4.43 16.30
N HIS A 197 0.43 4.69 15.67
CA HIS A 197 -0.57 3.65 15.45
C HIS A 197 -0.32 2.92 14.13
N CYS A 198 -0.37 1.57 14.12
CA CYS A 198 -0.16 0.79 12.93
C CYS A 198 -1.09 -0.43 12.84
N GLU A 199 -1.68 -0.65 11.67
CA GLU A 199 -2.54 -1.80 11.36
C GLU A 199 -2.21 -2.34 9.96
N HIS A 200 -2.25 -3.68 9.83
CA HIS A 200 -1.93 -4.40 8.60
C HIS A 200 -3.07 -5.33 8.23
N PHE A 201 -3.54 -5.25 6.99
CA PHE A 201 -4.60 -6.13 6.45
C PHE A 201 -3.99 -7.05 5.41
N ALA A 202 -4.13 -8.37 5.62
CA ALA A 202 -3.50 -9.38 4.78
C ALA A 202 -4.46 -10.51 4.42
N ASN A 203 -4.54 -10.84 3.12
CA ASN A 203 -5.28 -12.00 2.63
C ASN A 203 -4.36 -13.22 2.57
N THR A 204 -4.78 -14.36 3.16
CA THR A 204 -3.94 -15.58 3.27
C THR A 204 -3.55 -16.19 1.93
N LYS A 205 -4.31 -15.92 0.87
CA LYS A 205 -4.06 -16.43 -0.50
C LYS A 205 -3.54 -15.35 -1.46
N ASP A 206 -3.18 -14.18 -0.96
CA ASP A 206 -2.50 -13.15 -1.74
C ASP A 206 -0.99 -13.41 -1.75
N TYR A 207 -0.42 -13.61 -2.94
CA TYR A 207 1.01 -13.86 -3.14
C TYR A 207 1.89 -12.77 -2.50
N VAL A 208 1.52 -11.48 -2.69
CA VAL A 208 2.32 -10.35 -2.20
C VAL A 208 2.28 -10.27 -0.67
N ALA A 209 1.09 -10.40 -0.06
CA ALA A 209 0.98 -10.47 1.39
C ALA A 209 1.77 -11.65 1.98
N ARG A 210 1.83 -12.78 1.26
CA ARG A 210 2.59 -13.97 1.68
C ARG A 210 4.09 -13.79 1.62
N ILE A 211 4.62 -13.11 0.63
CA ILE A 211 6.06 -12.81 0.56
C ILE A 211 6.46 -11.61 1.42
N GLY A 212 5.50 -10.85 1.93
CA GLY A 212 5.67 -9.70 2.80
C GLY A 212 5.19 -9.98 4.22
N VAL A 213 4.18 -9.22 4.65
CA VAL A 213 3.67 -9.18 6.03
C VAL A 213 3.34 -10.55 6.63
N LEU A 214 2.88 -11.52 5.85
CA LEU A 214 2.53 -12.85 6.38
C LEU A 214 3.75 -13.74 6.63
N GLU A 215 4.82 -13.62 5.84
CA GLU A 215 6.07 -14.35 6.06
C GLU A 215 6.84 -13.79 7.26
N TYR A 216 6.82 -12.47 7.45
CA TYR A 216 7.64 -11.76 8.43
C TYR A 216 6.84 -11.17 9.58
N LYS A 217 5.74 -11.82 10.00
CA LYS A 217 4.82 -11.30 11.03
C LYS A 217 5.50 -10.79 12.29
N ASP A 218 6.55 -11.49 12.73
CA ASP A 218 7.27 -11.17 13.96
C ASP A 218 8.11 -9.88 13.85
N ASN A 219 8.34 -9.39 12.64
CA ASN A 219 9.05 -8.14 12.38
C ASN A 219 8.10 -6.94 12.25
N PHE A 220 6.78 -7.16 12.41
CA PHE A 220 5.79 -6.10 12.21
C PHE A 220 5.32 -5.54 13.54
N TYR A 221 5.54 -4.23 13.72
CA TYR A 221 4.87 -3.46 14.76
C TYR A 221 3.42 -3.16 14.37
N GLY A 222 2.50 -3.30 15.32
CA GLY A 222 1.08 -3.04 15.12
C GLY A 222 0.23 -4.30 14.99
N ASN A 223 -1.06 -4.14 14.73
CA ASN A 223 -2.02 -5.24 14.64
C ASN A 223 -2.10 -5.79 13.22
N ILE A 224 -2.08 -7.12 13.07
CA ILE A 224 -2.26 -7.78 11.76
C ILE A 224 -3.65 -8.42 11.72
N PHE A 225 -4.51 -7.93 10.81
CA PHE A 225 -5.84 -8.45 10.53
C PHE A 225 -5.80 -9.37 9.33
N ILE A 226 -6.14 -10.64 9.52
CA ILE A 226 -6.00 -11.69 8.51
C ILE A 226 -7.37 -12.05 7.93
N GLY A 227 -7.48 -12.06 6.59
CA GLY A 227 -8.66 -12.54 5.86
C GLY A 227 -8.35 -13.81 5.07
N GLU A 228 -9.26 -14.78 5.09
CA GLU A 228 -9.15 -16.03 4.31
C GLU A 228 -9.57 -15.83 2.84
N HIS A 229 -8.98 -14.81 2.20
CA HIS A 229 -9.35 -14.37 0.85
C HIS A 229 -8.22 -14.54 -0.14
N LYS A 230 -8.58 -14.52 -1.44
CA LYS A 230 -7.69 -14.45 -2.59
C LYS A 230 -7.61 -13.01 -3.09
N GLY A 231 -6.61 -12.75 -3.92
CA GLY A 231 -6.50 -11.54 -4.72
C GLY A 231 -5.74 -10.41 -4.05
N HIS A 232 -5.13 -9.60 -4.92
CA HIS A 232 -4.20 -8.54 -4.54
C HIS A 232 -4.74 -7.12 -4.82
N LEU A 233 -5.75 -6.99 -5.69
CA LEU A 233 -6.29 -5.67 -6.06
C LEU A 233 -6.87 -4.96 -4.83
N LEU A 234 -6.50 -3.69 -4.64
CA LEU A 234 -6.86 -2.94 -3.45
C LEU A 234 -8.37 -2.81 -3.27
N ASN A 235 -9.07 -2.36 -4.31
CA ASN A 235 -10.49 -2.01 -4.18
C ASN A 235 -11.36 -3.24 -3.90
N ILE A 236 -11.22 -4.28 -4.72
CA ILE A 236 -12.14 -5.41 -4.67
C ILE A 236 -11.74 -6.49 -3.68
N HIS A 237 -10.43 -6.73 -3.49
CA HIS A 237 -9.96 -7.82 -2.64
C HIS A 237 -9.64 -7.36 -1.21
N TYR A 238 -9.37 -6.08 -0.99
CA TYR A 238 -9.02 -5.54 0.32
C TYR A 238 -10.08 -4.59 0.87
N LEU A 239 -10.38 -3.50 0.18
CA LEU A 239 -11.30 -2.48 0.67
C LEU A 239 -12.74 -3.00 0.74
N ASN A 240 -13.20 -3.79 -0.25
CA ASN A 240 -14.51 -4.42 -0.18
C ASN A 240 -14.61 -5.44 0.96
N ASN A 241 -13.54 -6.22 1.21
CA ASN A 241 -13.50 -7.16 2.35
C ASN A 241 -13.49 -6.41 3.68
N PHE A 242 -12.76 -5.28 3.77
CA PHE A 242 -12.82 -4.40 4.93
C PHE A 242 -14.23 -3.84 5.15
N LYS A 243 -14.89 -3.36 4.09
CA LYS A 243 -16.27 -2.86 4.14
C LYS A 243 -17.25 -3.91 4.68
N ARG A 244 -17.03 -5.19 4.34
CA ARG A 244 -17.83 -6.35 4.80
C ARG A 244 -17.44 -6.88 6.17
N ASN A 245 -16.44 -6.27 6.83
CA ASN A 245 -15.88 -6.74 8.10
C ASN A 245 -15.34 -8.18 8.04
N SER A 246 -14.72 -8.58 6.91
CA SER A 246 -14.32 -9.97 6.64
C SER A 246 -12.91 -10.33 7.12
N TYR A 247 -12.30 -9.52 7.97
CA TYR A 247 -11.01 -9.81 8.59
C TYR A 247 -11.17 -10.33 10.02
N SER A 248 -10.27 -11.19 10.47
CA SER A 248 -10.27 -11.69 11.85
C SER A 248 -10.07 -10.53 12.84
N ASN A 249 -10.87 -10.53 13.91
CA ASN A 249 -10.81 -9.51 14.98
C ASN A 249 -10.95 -8.05 14.49
N ILE A 250 -11.58 -7.83 13.34
CA ILE A 250 -11.71 -6.50 12.71
C ILE A 250 -12.33 -5.45 13.63
N HIS A 251 -13.21 -5.86 14.58
CA HIS A 251 -13.83 -4.96 15.55
C HIS A 251 -12.83 -4.21 16.44
N ASN A 252 -11.59 -4.70 16.53
CA ASN A 252 -10.49 -4.02 17.24
C ASN A 252 -9.74 -3.02 16.37
N SER A 253 -10.08 -2.91 15.09
CA SER A 253 -9.41 -1.97 14.17
C SER A 253 -9.85 -0.54 14.43
N LYS A 254 -8.88 0.35 14.65
CA LYS A 254 -9.09 1.80 14.73
C LYS A 254 -9.58 2.37 13.39
N LEU A 255 -9.16 1.76 12.26
CA LEU A 255 -9.61 2.18 10.93
C LEU A 255 -11.13 2.13 10.78
N LEU A 256 -11.83 1.26 11.53
CA LEU A 256 -13.31 1.24 11.56
C LEU A 256 -13.92 2.54 12.06
N SER A 257 -13.25 3.29 12.94
CA SER A 257 -13.76 4.55 13.45
C SER A 257 -13.90 5.64 12.38
N TYR A 258 -13.22 5.46 11.25
CA TYR A 258 -13.29 6.36 10.10
C TYR A 258 -14.28 5.91 9.02
N LYS A 259 -14.88 4.72 9.20
CA LYS A 259 -15.83 4.18 8.22
C LYS A 259 -17.09 5.03 8.19
N LYS A 260 -17.51 5.45 6.99
CA LYS A 260 -18.76 6.17 6.81
C LYS A 260 -19.95 5.32 7.25
N PRO A 261 -20.98 5.91 7.87
CA PRO A 261 -22.20 5.19 8.16
C PRO A 261 -22.75 4.54 6.88
N THR A 262 -23.18 3.30 7.00
CA THR A 262 -23.87 2.62 5.88
C THR A 262 -25.27 3.25 5.79
N VAL A 263 -25.54 3.99 4.71
CA VAL A 263 -26.86 4.54 4.39
C VAL A 263 -27.76 3.42 3.93
#